data_8feb12626e553bd7ef7aaaaf138232b2
#
_entry.id   8feb12626e553bd7ef7aaaaf138232b2
#
_cell.length_a   1.000
_cell.length_b   1.000
_cell.length_c   1.000
_cell.angle_alpha   90.00
_cell.angle_beta   90.00
_cell.angle_gamma   90.00
#
_symmetry.space_group_name_H-M   'P 1'
#
loop_
_entity.id
_entity.type
_entity.pdbx_description
1 polymer ?
#
loop_
_entity_poly.entity_id
_entity_poly.type
_entity_poly.pdbx_seq_one_letter_code
_entity_poly.pdbx_strand_id
1 'polypeptide(L)'
;MLSTLEVAGMSPAGNGKPKRDTYRHGDLRNALTEAALELARQGGPEAVVLRAATRQAGVVPNAAYRHFADRDALLHAVSQAAMAQVARTMEAEQAAVPPTEDPVAAARARFRAVGTGYLRYAREEPGLFRTAFHVPGDMTHAADDTAAGATGKTPFELLGEALDGLVDAGLLAADRRPGAEFLAWSAVHGLAVLLIDGPLRGLPPTQAHDAGQHVIDMIERGI
;
A
#
# COMPACT_ATOMS: atom_id res chain seq x y z
N MET A 1 -37.19 68.77 -26.59
CA MET A 1 -38.08 67.85 -25.85
C MET A 1 -37.20 66.90 -25.01
N LEU A 2 -37.38 67.00 -23.72
CA LEU A 2 -36.66 66.35 -22.65
C LEU A 2 -36.92 64.86 -22.66
N SER A 3 -35.87 64.05 -22.44
CA SER A 3 -36.07 62.66 -21.97
C SER A 3 -35.00 62.36 -20.93
N THR A 4 -35.47 61.84 -19.86
CA THR A 4 -34.98 61.65 -18.53
C THR A 4 -33.90 60.52 -18.47
N LEU A 5 -32.79 60.80 -17.79
CA LEU A 5 -31.79 59.80 -17.36
C LEU A 5 -32.29 59.08 -16.11
N GLU A 6 -32.41 57.81 -16.19
CA GLU A 6 -32.71 56.89 -15.07
C GLU A 6 -31.41 56.23 -14.58
N VAL A 7 -31.05 56.53 -13.34
CA VAL A 7 -29.89 56.00 -12.65
C VAL A 7 -30.26 54.67 -12.02
N ALA A 8 -29.75 53.55 -12.55
CA ALA A 8 -29.92 52.25 -11.95
C ALA A 8 -28.87 52.01 -10.84
N GLY A 9 -29.37 51.65 -9.67
CA GLY A 9 -28.62 51.50 -8.45
C GLY A 9 -27.64 50.30 -8.46
N MET A 10 -26.48 50.58 -7.94
CA MET A 10 -25.47 49.58 -7.57
C MET A 10 -25.90 48.82 -6.31
N SER A 11 -26.17 47.51 -6.42
CA SER A 11 -26.26 46.61 -5.27
C SER A 11 -24.87 46.24 -4.78
N PRO A 12 -24.65 46.15 -3.45
CA PRO A 12 -23.35 45.75 -2.92
C PRO A 12 -23.13 44.25 -3.05
N ALA A 13 -21.91 43.86 -3.48
CA ALA A 13 -21.43 42.53 -3.56
C ALA A 13 -21.52 41.80 -2.21
N GLY A 14 -22.30 40.76 -2.17
CA GLY A 14 -22.39 39.86 -1.03
C GLY A 14 -21.07 39.12 -0.79
N ASN A 15 -20.50 39.34 0.37
CA ASN A 15 -19.30 38.73 0.89
C ASN A 15 -19.64 37.26 1.27
N GLY A 16 -19.57 36.35 0.30
CA GLY A 16 -19.77 34.91 0.49
C GLY A 16 -18.61 34.33 1.28
N LYS A 17 -18.79 34.16 2.59
CA LYS A 17 -17.91 33.31 3.39
C LYS A 17 -17.83 31.93 2.73
N PRO A 18 -16.61 31.31 2.57
CA PRO A 18 -16.52 29.98 2.05
C PRO A 18 -17.31 29.02 2.96
N LYS A 19 -18.23 28.26 2.37
CA LYS A 19 -18.94 27.18 3.05
C LYS A 19 -17.90 26.25 3.66
N ARG A 20 -17.86 26.16 4.99
CA ARG A 20 -17.19 25.09 5.70
C ARG A 20 -17.94 23.81 5.33
N ASP A 21 -17.33 23.00 4.45
CA ASP A 21 -17.80 21.64 4.20
C ASP A 21 -17.84 20.90 5.54
N THR A 22 -19.05 20.45 5.91
CA THR A 22 -19.28 19.66 7.12
C THR A 22 -18.71 18.27 6.84
N TYR A 23 -17.45 18.05 7.19
CA TYR A 23 -16.79 16.75 7.13
C TYR A 23 -17.64 15.73 7.88
N ARG A 24 -18.20 14.74 7.17
CA ARG A 24 -18.86 13.59 7.78
C ARG A 24 -17.83 12.82 8.60
N HIS A 25 -18.23 12.27 9.75
CA HIS A 25 -17.30 11.60 10.70
C HIS A 25 -16.42 10.51 10.05
N GLY A 26 -16.91 9.78 9.04
CA GLY A 26 -16.12 8.81 8.26
C GLY A 26 -15.06 9.46 7.37
N ASP A 27 -15.35 10.65 6.81
CA ASP A 27 -14.41 11.40 5.97
C ASP A 27 -13.16 11.87 6.76
N LEU A 28 -13.31 12.23 8.04
CA LEU A 28 -12.19 12.76 8.82
C LEU A 28 -11.17 11.68 9.20
N ARG A 29 -11.63 10.47 9.55
CA ARG A 29 -10.73 9.35 9.80
C ARG A 29 -9.89 9.04 8.56
N ASN A 30 -10.54 8.94 7.41
CA ASN A 30 -9.87 8.69 6.12
C ASN A 30 -8.92 9.83 5.76
N ALA A 31 -9.35 11.09 5.88
CA ALA A 31 -8.50 12.25 5.60
C ALA A 31 -7.24 12.31 6.49
N LEU A 32 -7.37 11.91 7.77
CA LEU A 32 -6.21 11.82 8.67
C LEU A 32 -5.30 10.65 8.31
N THR A 33 -5.86 9.51 7.90
CA THR A 33 -5.07 8.36 7.44
C THR A 33 -4.32 8.71 6.14
N GLU A 34 -4.98 9.33 5.18
CA GLU A 34 -4.33 9.77 3.93
C GLU A 34 -3.22 10.81 4.17
N ALA A 35 -3.48 11.80 5.02
CA ALA A 35 -2.45 12.75 5.40
C ALA A 35 -1.25 12.07 6.08
N ALA A 36 -1.50 11.07 6.93
CA ALA A 36 -0.46 10.31 7.61
C ALA A 36 0.27 9.33 6.67
N LEU A 37 -0.40 8.78 5.66
CA LEU A 37 0.23 8.01 4.58
C LEU A 37 1.24 8.87 3.82
N GLU A 38 0.90 10.11 3.50
CA GLU A 38 1.81 11.02 2.82
C GLU A 38 3.04 11.36 3.70
N LEU A 39 2.85 11.53 5.01
CA LEU A 39 3.97 11.68 5.94
C LEU A 39 4.85 10.43 5.97
N ALA A 40 4.24 9.26 6.01
CA ALA A 40 4.95 7.98 6.00
C ALA A 40 5.73 7.77 4.69
N ARG A 41 5.18 8.18 3.55
CA ARG A 41 5.86 8.11 2.24
C ARG A 41 7.18 8.87 2.28
N GLN A 42 7.18 10.07 2.88
CA GLN A 42 8.34 10.96 2.92
C GLN A 42 9.38 10.57 3.99
N GLY A 43 8.94 10.09 5.16
CA GLY A 43 9.83 9.90 6.31
C GLY A 43 9.65 8.59 7.07
N GLY A 44 8.91 7.62 6.52
CA GLY A 44 8.67 6.34 7.18
C GLY A 44 7.75 6.44 8.40
N PRO A 45 7.73 5.41 9.25
CA PRO A 45 6.83 5.34 10.40
C PRO A 45 7.12 6.43 11.45
N GLU A 46 8.35 6.94 11.54
CA GLU A 46 8.73 8.01 12.48
C GLU A 46 8.07 9.35 12.13
N ALA A 47 7.77 9.58 10.85
CA ALA A 47 7.09 10.80 10.40
C ALA A 47 5.59 10.80 10.73
N VAL A 48 5.01 9.65 11.08
CA VAL A 48 3.58 9.52 11.43
C VAL A 48 3.34 10.10 12.82
N VAL A 49 2.91 11.36 12.86
CA VAL A 49 2.61 12.10 14.09
C VAL A 49 1.24 12.77 13.98
N LEU A 50 0.36 12.59 15.00
CA LEU A 50 -1.01 13.12 14.97
C LEU A 50 -1.07 14.63 14.63
N ARG A 51 -0.20 15.44 15.25
CA ARG A 51 -0.18 16.89 15.00
C ARG A 51 0.22 17.24 13.55
N ALA A 52 1.11 16.46 12.96
CA ALA A 52 1.50 16.65 11.56
C ALA A 52 0.35 16.26 10.63
N ALA A 53 -0.29 15.11 10.88
CA ALA A 53 -1.45 14.65 10.12
C ALA A 53 -2.63 15.64 10.20
N THR A 54 -2.95 16.19 11.40
CA THR A 54 -4.02 17.21 11.54
C THR A 54 -3.71 18.49 10.80
N ARG A 55 -2.46 18.96 10.84
CA ARG A 55 -2.02 20.14 10.09
C ARG A 55 -2.15 19.90 8.57
N GLN A 56 -1.73 18.74 8.08
CA GLN A 56 -1.80 18.39 6.67
C GLN A 56 -3.25 18.20 6.19
N ALA A 57 -4.11 17.60 7.03
CA ALA A 57 -5.54 17.45 6.76
C ALA A 57 -6.35 18.74 6.95
N GLY A 58 -5.74 19.83 7.44
CA GLY A 58 -6.41 21.12 7.66
C GLY A 58 -7.44 21.11 8.79
N VAL A 59 -7.28 20.24 9.81
CA VAL A 59 -8.21 20.06 10.92
C VAL A 59 -7.58 20.42 12.26
N VAL A 60 -8.44 20.75 13.24
CA VAL A 60 -7.97 21.05 14.60
C VAL A 60 -7.53 19.77 15.33
N PRO A 61 -6.44 19.82 16.14
CA PRO A 61 -5.89 18.62 16.80
C PRO A 61 -6.92 17.83 17.63
N ASN A 62 -7.81 18.51 18.37
CA ASN A 62 -8.83 17.85 19.18
C ASN A 62 -9.82 16.98 18.37
N ALA A 63 -9.99 17.25 17.07
CA ALA A 63 -10.83 16.43 16.21
C ALA A 63 -10.19 15.06 15.93
N ALA A 64 -8.87 14.99 15.82
CA ALA A 64 -8.15 13.75 15.55
C ALA A 64 -8.26 12.75 16.71
N TYR A 65 -8.21 13.22 17.97
CA TYR A 65 -8.30 12.35 19.14
C TYR A 65 -9.66 11.63 19.29
N ARG A 66 -10.68 12.04 18.55
CA ARG A 66 -11.96 11.32 18.47
C ARG A 66 -11.90 10.10 17.55
N HIS A 67 -10.90 10.04 16.67
CA HIS A 67 -10.72 8.99 15.66
C HIS A 67 -9.52 8.09 15.95
N PHE A 68 -8.48 8.65 16.56
CA PHE A 68 -7.25 7.95 16.92
C PHE A 68 -6.90 8.32 18.37
N ALA A 69 -6.92 7.36 19.27
CA ALA A 69 -6.65 7.56 20.68
C ALA A 69 -5.24 8.14 20.90
N ASP A 70 -4.28 7.67 20.12
CA ASP A 70 -2.88 8.03 20.19
C ASP A 70 -2.18 7.90 18.83
N ARG A 71 -0.86 8.08 18.82
CA ARG A 71 -0.01 7.91 17.65
C ARG A 71 -0.05 6.47 17.13
N ASP A 72 -0.06 5.50 18.01
CA ASP A 72 0.05 4.09 17.64
C ASP A 72 -1.23 3.61 16.95
N ALA A 73 -2.40 4.09 17.37
CA ALA A 73 -3.66 3.85 16.67
C ALA A 73 -3.67 4.45 15.25
N LEU A 74 -3.10 5.65 15.06
CA LEU A 74 -2.93 6.23 13.71
C LEU A 74 -1.90 5.44 12.90
N LEU A 75 -0.76 5.10 13.49
CA LEU A 75 0.30 4.35 12.82
C LEU A 75 -0.19 2.96 12.38
N HIS A 76 -1.00 2.29 13.21
CA HIS A 76 -1.63 1.03 12.84
C HIS A 76 -2.54 1.19 11.59
N ALA A 77 -3.41 2.20 11.56
CA ALA A 77 -4.26 2.46 10.40
C ALA A 77 -3.44 2.76 9.13
N VAL A 78 -2.33 3.50 9.26
CA VAL A 78 -1.41 3.79 8.16
C VAL A 78 -0.68 2.52 7.70
N SER A 79 -0.26 1.66 8.62
CA SER A 79 0.37 0.37 8.31
C SER A 79 -0.57 -0.52 7.49
N GLN A 80 -1.84 -0.65 7.91
CA GLN A 80 -2.84 -1.41 7.17
C GLN A 80 -3.09 -0.83 5.76
N ALA A 81 -3.24 0.49 5.66
CA ALA A 81 -3.43 1.14 4.36
C ALA A 81 -2.20 1.01 3.44
N ALA A 82 -0.99 1.04 3.98
CA ALA A 82 0.24 0.77 3.25
C ALA A 82 0.32 -0.70 2.78
N MET A 83 -0.08 -1.65 3.64
CA MET A 83 -0.17 -3.07 3.28
C MET A 83 -1.18 -3.31 2.14
N ALA A 84 -2.33 -2.62 2.16
CA ALA A 84 -3.29 -2.66 1.06
C ALA A 84 -2.69 -2.13 -0.27
N GLN A 85 -1.76 -1.19 -0.22
CA GLN A 85 -1.05 -0.71 -1.42
C GLN A 85 -0.04 -1.76 -1.92
N VAL A 86 0.65 -2.51 -1.03
CA VAL A 86 1.46 -3.67 -1.43
C VAL A 86 0.59 -4.66 -2.20
N ALA A 87 -0.58 -5.05 -1.64
CA ALA A 87 -1.51 -5.97 -2.30
C ALA A 87 -1.92 -5.47 -3.69
N ARG A 88 -2.34 -4.22 -3.82
CA ARG A 88 -2.73 -3.63 -5.13
C ARG A 88 -1.59 -3.65 -6.15
N THR A 89 -0.35 -3.46 -5.71
CA THR A 89 0.80 -3.53 -6.61
C THR A 89 1.05 -4.97 -7.08
N MET A 90 0.90 -5.95 -6.19
CA MET A 90 0.97 -7.37 -6.54
C MET A 90 -0.15 -7.77 -7.52
N GLU A 91 -1.39 -7.34 -7.26
CA GLU A 91 -2.55 -7.55 -8.14
C GLU A 91 -2.33 -6.94 -9.54
N ALA A 92 -1.77 -5.74 -9.60
CA ALA A 92 -1.45 -5.07 -10.87
C ALA A 92 -0.41 -5.84 -11.68
N GLU A 93 0.62 -6.41 -11.05
CA GLU A 93 1.58 -7.28 -11.72
C GLU A 93 0.94 -8.58 -12.22
N GLN A 94 0.08 -9.19 -11.42
CA GLN A 94 -0.65 -10.38 -11.84
C GLN A 94 -1.59 -10.10 -13.03
N ALA A 95 -2.27 -8.95 -13.02
CA ALA A 95 -3.14 -8.53 -14.11
C ALA A 95 -2.38 -8.20 -15.40
N ALA A 96 -1.10 -7.84 -15.31
CA ALA A 96 -0.23 -7.58 -16.45
C ALA A 96 0.35 -8.86 -17.09
N VAL A 97 0.18 -10.03 -16.44
CA VAL A 97 0.63 -11.31 -17.00
C VAL A 97 -0.14 -11.61 -18.29
N PRO A 98 0.54 -11.83 -19.42
CA PRO A 98 -0.14 -12.18 -20.66
C PRO A 98 -0.91 -13.49 -20.53
N PRO A 99 -2.10 -13.62 -21.10
CA PRO A 99 -2.83 -14.86 -21.10
C PRO A 99 -2.07 -15.95 -21.87
N THR A 100 -2.13 -17.19 -21.35
CA THR A 100 -1.57 -18.37 -22.00
C THR A 100 -2.49 -19.56 -21.78
N GLU A 101 -2.54 -20.47 -22.73
CA GLU A 101 -3.29 -21.74 -22.61
C GLU A 101 -2.51 -22.81 -21.85
N ASP A 102 -1.20 -22.61 -21.65
CA ASP A 102 -0.39 -23.51 -20.84
C ASP A 102 -0.59 -23.23 -19.36
N PRO A 103 -1.22 -24.16 -18.59
CA PRO A 103 -1.49 -23.95 -17.17
C PRO A 103 -0.22 -23.87 -16.33
N VAL A 104 0.84 -24.56 -16.74
CA VAL A 104 2.13 -24.53 -16.04
C VAL A 104 2.79 -23.15 -16.20
N ALA A 105 2.82 -22.63 -17.42
CA ALA A 105 3.33 -21.28 -17.71
C ALA A 105 2.50 -20.22 -17.00
N ALA A 106 1.16 -20.36 -16.97
CA ALA A 106 0.26 -19.45 -16.28
C ALA A 106 0.52 -19.41 -14.77
N ALA A 107 0.61 -20.56 -14.11
CA ALA A 107 0.86 -20.65 -12.67
C ALA A 107 2.21 -20.02 -12.29
N ARG A 108 3.25 -20.37 -13.05
CA ARG A 108 4.60 -19.82 -12.87
C ARG A 108 4.62 -18.30 -13.02
N ALA A 109 4.00 -17.77 -14.06
CA ALA A 109 3.96 -16.33 -14.31
C ALA A 109 3.21 -15.57 -13.21
N ARG A 110 2.09 -16.11 -12.70
CA ARG A 110 1.34 -15.51 -11.57
C ARG A 110 2.15 -15.49 -10.28
N PHE A 111 2.82 -16.59 -9.94
CA PHE A 111 3.70 -16.65 -8.77
C PHE A 111 4.83 -15.62 -8.86
N ARG A 112 5.49 -15.55 -10.01
CA ARG A 112 6.56 -14.56 -10.25
C ARG A 112 6.05 -13.11 -10.17
N ALA A 113 4.84 -12.85 -10.67
CA ALA A 113 4.22 -11.53 -10.61
C ALA A 113 3.98 -11.06 -9.16
N VAL A 114 3.57 -11.96 -8.26
CA VAL A 114 3.42 -11.68 -6.82
C VAL A 114 4.74 -11.17 -6.23
N GLY A 115 5.84 -11.91 -6.40
CA GLY A 115 7.16 -11.52 -5.90
C GLY A 115 7.68 -10.23 -6.56
N THR A 116 7.46 -10.06 -7.86
CA THR A 116 7.85 -8.86 -8.62
C THR A 116 7.11 -7.63 -8.09
N GLY A 117 5.79 -7.71 -7.90
CA GLY A 117 4.97 -6.61 -7.37
C GLY A 117 5.40 -6.19 -5.96
N TYR A 118 5.69 -7.17 -5.12
CA TYR A 118 6.19 -6.93 -3.76
C TYR A 118 7.52 -6.16 -3.76
N LEU A 119 8.51 -6.60 -4.52
CA LEU A 119 9.83 -5.96 -4.63
C LEU A 119 9.75 -4.60 -5.32
N ARG A 120 8.86 -4.44 -6.31
CA ARG A 120 8.61 -3.16 -6.97
C ARG A 120 8.09 -2.15 -5.97
N TYR A 121 7.05 -2.48 -5.19
CA TYR A 121 6.50 -1.57 -4.18
C TYR A 121 7.53 -1.14 -3.15
N ALA A 122 8.34 -2.09 -2.63
CA ALA A 122 9.39 -1.78 -1.67
C ALA A 122 10.38 -0.73 -2.19
N ARG A 123 10.70 -0.77 -3.48
CA ARG A 123 11.65 0.15 -4.11
C ARG A 123 11.03 1.50 -4.49
N GLU A 124 9.78 1.50 -4.94
CA GLU A 124 9.07 2.72 -5.34
C GLU A 124 8.56 3.51 -4.14
N GLU A 125 8.15 2.83 -3.07
CA GLU A 125 7.52 3.41 -1.89
C GLU A 125 8.23 2.97 -0.58
N PRO A 126 9.56 3.19 -0.43
CA PRO A 126 10.33 2.66 0.69
C PRO A 126 9.84 3.14 2.06
N GLY A 127 9.34 4.38 2.16
CA GLY A 127 8.78 4.93 3.39
C GLY A 127 7.50 4.20 3.82
N LEU A 128 6.61 3.96 2.87
CA LEU A 128 5.37 3.22 3.11
C LEU A 128 5.65 1.73 3.36
N PHE A 129 6.60 1.15 2.64
CA PHE A 129 7.00 -0.25 2.87
C PHE A 129 7.52 -0.45 4.29
N ARG A 130 8.42 0.42 4.79
CA ARG A 130 8.86 0.38 6.20
C ARG A 130 7.68 0.50 7.15
N THR A 131 6.73 1.39 6.85
CA THR A 131 5.55 1.61 7.71
C THR A 131 4.62 0.41 7.72
N ALA A 132 4.43 -0.27 6.59
CA ALA A 132 3.60 -1.47 6.49
C ALA A 132 4.08 -2.59 7.44
N PHE A 133 5.39 -2.69 7.67
CA PHE A 133 6.01 -3.75 8.49
C PHE A 133 6.56 -3.24 9.84
N HIS A 134 6.33 -1.95 10.18
CA HIS A 134 6.85 -1.36 11.41
C HIS A 134 6.06 -1.75 12.66
N VAL A 135 4.74 -1.87 12.53
CA VAL A 135 3.88 -2.20 13.68
C VAL A 135 4.03 -3.69 14.00
N PRO A 136 4.46 -4.04 15.23
CA PRO A 136 4.50 -5.44 15.63
C PRO A 136 3.07 -5.99 15.60
N GLY A 137 2.79 -6.83 14.63
CA GLY A 137 1.56 -7.60 14.52
C GLY A 137 1.93 -9.07 14.55
N ASP A 138 1.10 -9.90 15.18
CA ASP A 138 1.17 -11.32 14.92
C ASP A 138 0.48 -11.64 13.58
N MET A 139 0.60 -12.87 13.11
CA MET A 139 0.00 -13.30 11.84
C MET A 139 -1.54 -13.22 11.84
N THR A 140 -2.19 -12.99 13.00
CA THR A 140 -3.65 -12.81 13.06
C THR A 140 -4.09 -11.52 12.39
N HIS A 141 -3.21 -10.52 12.33
CA HIS A 141 -3.46 -9.26 11.62
C HIS A 141 -3.08 -9.31 10.12
N ALA A 142 -2.42 -10.37 9.66
CA ALA A 142 -2.08 -10.54 8.25
C ALA A 142 -3.31 -10.80 7.36
N ALA A 143 -4.44 -11.16 7.96
CA ALA A 143 -5.74 -11.38 7.31
C ALA A 143 -6.77 -10.27 7.62
N ASP A 144 -6.32 -9.07 8.06
CA ASP A 144 -7.23 -7.94 8.29
C ASP A 144 -7.71 -7.37 6.95
N ASP A 145 -9.03 -7.30 6.75
CA ASP A 145 -9.66 -6.75 5.53
C ASP A 145 -9.17 -5.33 5.19
N THR A 146 -8.70 -4.57 6.19
CA THR A 146 -8.14 -3.22 5.98
C THR A 146 -6.77 -3.23 5.29
N ALA A 147 -6.07 -4.38 5.28
CA ALA A 147 -4.82 -4.62 4.56
C ALA A 147 -5.04 -5.19 3.15
N ALA A 148 -6.29 -5.43 2.76
CA ALA A 148 -6.63 -6.06 1.50
C ALA A 148 -6.53 -5.09 0.31
N GLY A 149 -6.14 -5.62 -0.85
CA GLY A 149 -6.10 -4.94 -2.12
C GLY A 149 -7.48 -4.77 -2.77
N ALA A 150 -7.49 -4.55 -4.07
CA ALA A 150 -8.72 -4.35 -4.85
C ALA A 150 -9.58 -5.62 -4.97
N THR A 151 -8.96 -6.80 -4.90
CA THR A 151 -9.65 -8.10 -4.95
C THR A 151 -10.14 -8.58 -3.57
N GLY A 152 -9.95 -7.77 -2.52
CA GLY A 152 -10.28 -8.14 -1.15
C GLY A 152 -9.28 -9.10 -0.50
N LYS A 153 -8.06 -9.22 -1.07
CA LYS A 153 -7.01 -10.12 -0.57
C LYS A 153 -5.83 -9.34 -0.05
N THR A 154 -5.26 -9.83 1.04
CA THR A 154 -4.01 -9.33 1.60
C THR A 154 -2.80 -9.82 0.78
N PRO A 155 -1.61 -9.22 0.92
CA PRO A 155 -0.40 -9.72 0.28
C PRO A 155 -0.09 -11.18 0.59
N PHE A 156 -0.39 -11.62 1.82
CA PHE A 156 -0.16 -13.01 2.24
C PHE A 156 -1.12 -13.99 1.56
N GLU A 157 -2.39 -13.62 1.42
CA GLU A 157 -3.39 -14.42 0.70
C GLU A 157 -3.10 -14.50 -0.80
N LEU A 158 -2.65 -13.39 -1.43
CA LEU A 158 -2.21 -13.39 -2.83
C LEU A 158 -1.02 -14.33 -3.06
N LEU A 159 -0.07 -14.39 -2.12
CA LEU A 159 1.03 -15.34 -2.16
C LEU A 159 0.53 -16.77 -1.99
N GLY A 160 -0.36 -17.01 -1.02
CA GLY A 160 -0.96 -18.33 -0.78
C GLY A 160 -1.65 -18.89 -2.04
N GLU A 161 -2.50 -18.09 -2.68
CA GLU A 161 -3.17 -18.50 -3.93
C GLU A 161 -2.20 -18.80 -5.08
N ALA A 162 -1.12 -18.00 -5.19
CA ALA A 162 -0.12 -18.23 -6.21
C ALA A 162 0.63 -19.56 -5.98
N LEU A 163 0.89 -19.91 -4.71
CA LEU A 163 1.48 -21.18 -4.31
C LEU A 163 0.53 -22.38 -4.53
N ASP A 164 -0.77 -22.19 -4.25
CA ASP A 164 -1.80 -23.19 -4.57
C ASP A 164 -1.85 -23.46 -6.08
N GLY A 165 -1.77 -22.40 -6.88
CA GLY A 165 -1.67 -22.52 -8.34
C GLY A 165 -0.44 -23.30 -8.81
N LEU A 166 0.70 -23.21 -8.10
CA LEU A 166 1.88 -24.05 -8.40
C LEU A 166 1.63 -25.52 -8.06
N VAL A 167 0.89 -25.83 -6.98
CA VAL A 167 0.50 -27.21 -6.63
C VAL A 167 -0.42 -27.77 -7.72
N ASP A 168 -1.45 -27.04 -8.11
CA ASP A 168 -2.42 -27.43 -9.14
C ASP A 168 -1.74 -27.70 -10.50
N ALA A 169 -0.69 -26.94 -10.81
CA ALA A 169 0.10 -27.10 -12.02
C ALA A 169 1.20 -28.19 -11.92
N GLY A 170 1.33 -28.85 -10.74
CA GLY A 170 2.34 -29.88 -10.50
C GLY A 170 3.78 -29.35 -10.39
N LEU A 171 3.95 -28.05 -10.14
CA LEU A 171 5.25 -27.40 -9.97
C LEU A 171 5.73 -27.42 -8.52
N LEU A 172 4.81 -27.44 -7.57
CA LEU A 172 5.06 -27.58 -6.14
C LEU A 172 4.40 -28.87 -5.63
N ALA A 173 5.16 -29.75 -5.00
CA ALA A 173 4.61 -30.96 -4.42
C ALA A 173 3.68 -30.63 -3.23
N ALA A 174 2.55 -31.30 -3.12
CA ALA A 174 1.52 -31.00 -2.12
C ALA A 174 2.02 -31.15 -0.67
N ASP A 175 2.96 -32.05 -0.42
CA ASP A 175 3.60 -32.22 0.89
C ASP A 175 4.58 -31.11 1.25
N ARG A 176 5.04 -30.33 0.26
CA ARG A 176 5.91 -29.16 0.45
C ARG A 176 5.13 -27.84 0.52
N ARG A 177 3.83 -27.86 0.21
CA ARG A 177 2.96 -26.68 0.23
C ARG A 177 2.82 -26.03 1.61
N PRO A 178 2.66 -26.79 2.74
CA PRO A 178 2.52 -26.19 4.07
C PRO A 178 3.73 -25.34 4.45
N GLY A 179 3.48 -24.05 4.73
CA GLY A 179 4.52 -23.10 5.15
C GLY A 179 5.40 -22.54 4.03
N ALA A 180 5.12 -22.87 2.77
CA ALA A 180 5.86 -22.34 1.61
C ALA A 180 5.79 -20.81 1.54
N GLU A 181 4.70 -20.20 2.05
CA GLU A 181 4.58 -18.73 2.17
C GLU A 181 5.70 -18.12 3.00
N PHE A 182 6.06 -18.74 4.12
CA PHE A 182 7.11 -18.20 5.00
C PHE A 182 8.47 -18.23 4.32
N LEU A 183 8.77 -19.28 3.54
CA LEU A 183 10.02 -19.37 2.79
C LEU A 183 10.07 -18.31 1.68
N ALA A 184 9.01 -18.24 0.87
CA ALA A 184 8.92 -17.29 -0.23
C ALA A 184 8.97 -15.85 0.28
N TRP A 185 8.16 -15.52 1.30
CA TRP A 185 8.11 -14.19 1.87
C TRP A 185 9.44 -13.80 2.52
N SER A 186 10.05 -14.66 3.33
CA SER A 186 11.34 -14.37 3.98
C SER A 186 12.41 -13.99 2.97
N ALA A 187 12.47 -14.67 1.82
CA ALA A 187 13.48 -14.41 0.80
C ALA A 187 13.26 -13.06 0.12
N VAL A 188 12.03 -12.75 -0.35
CA VAL A 188 11.76 -11.46 -1.02
C VAL A 188 11.79 -10.30 -0.05
N HIS A 189 11.31 -10.49 1.20
CA HIS A 189 11.36 -9.45 2.23
C HIS A 189 12.79 -9.14 2.64
N GLY A 190 13.62 -10.15 2.83
CA GLY A 190 15.04 -9.97 3.12
C GLY A 190 15.75 -9.17 2.02
N LEU A 191 15.52 -9.50 0.75
CA LEU A 191 16.06 -8.72 -0.37
C LEU A 191 15.50 -7.29 -0.38
N ALA A 192 14.21 -7.10 -0.17
CA ALA A 192 13.59 -5.76 -0.11
C ALA A 192 14.28 -4.89 0.95
N VAL A 193 14.46 -5.38 2.17
CA VAL A 193 15.15 -4.64 3.25
C VAL A 193 16.61 -4.33 2.89
N LEU A 194 17.33 -5.27 2.27
CA LEU A 194 18.71 -5.03 1.81
C LEU A 194 18.79 -3.94 0.74
N LEU A 195 17.78 -3.84 -0.13
CA LEU A 195 17.72 -2.85 -1.21
C LEU A 195 17.32 -1.45 -0.72
N ILE A 196 16.49 -1.34 0.31
CA ILE A 196 15.97 -0.04 0.76
C ILE A 196 16.76 0.53 1.94
N ASP A 197 17.22 -0.29 2.87
CA ASP A 197 17.90 0.12 4.11
C ASP A 197 19.29 -0.49 4.27
N GLY A 198 19.57 -1.56 3.53
CA GLY A 198 20.79 -2.34 3.67
C GLY A 198 21.93 -1.91 2.73
N PRO A 199 22.96 -2.74 2.64
CA PRO A 199 24.13 -2.46 1.81
C PRO A 199 23.86 -2.47 0.31
N LEU A 200 22.72 -2.94 -0.15
CA LEU A 200 22.35 -2.98 -1.57
C LEU A 200 21.56 -1.74 -2.03
N ARG A 201 21.32 -0.73 -1.16
CA ARG A 201 20.53 0.48 -1.49
C ARG A 201 21.13 1.32 -2.63
N GLY A 202 22.41 1.13 -2.95
CA GLY A 202 23.11 1.82 -4.03
C GLY A 202 23.10 1.07 -5.37
N LEU A 203 22.47 -0.09 -5.47
CA LEU A 203 22.42 -0.84 -6.72
C LEU A 203 21.64 -0.06 -7.80
N PRO A 204 22.16 -0.05 -9.05
CA PRO A 204 21.41 0.44 -10.19
C PRO A 204 20.05 -0.26 -10.31
N PRO A 205 18.99 0.42 -10.79
CA PRO A 205 17.64 -0.15 -10.89
C PRO A 205 17.56 -1.48 -11.64
N THR A 206 18.36 -1.65 -12.70
CA THR A 206 18.45 -2.90 -13.47
C THR A 206 19.03 -4.04 -12.63
N GLN A 207 20.15 -3.81 -11.95
CA GLN A 207 20.76 -4.83 -11.09
C GLN A 207 19.88 -5.20 -9.90
N ALA A 208 19.17 -4.24 -9.31
CA ALA A 208 18.21 -4.51 -8.26
C ALA A 208 17.02 -5.34 -8.76
N HIS A 209 16.56 -5.08 -9.99
CA HIS A 209 15.53 -5.90 -10.65
C HIS A 209 16.04 -7.33 -10.91
N ASP A 210 17.23 -7.48 -11.49
CA ASP A 210 17.83 -8.78 -11.78
C ASP A 210 18.04 -9.62 -10.51
N ALA A 211 18.52 -8.98 -9.43
CA ALA A 211 18.61 -9.63 -8.12
C ALA A 211 17.25 -10.14 -7.62
N GLY A 212 16.19 -9.35 -7.83
CA GLY A 212 14.81 -9.75 -7.52
C GLY A 212 14.38 -10.98 -8.31
N GLN A 213 14.60 -10.99 -9.63
CA GLN A 213 14.27 -12.12 -10.47
C GLN A 213 15.04 -13.37 -10.09
N HIS A 214 16.33 -13.26 -9.74
CA HIS A 214 17.15 -14.38 -9.27
C HIS A 214 16.64 -14.96 -7.94
N VAL A 215 16.20 -14.12 -7.00
CA VAL A 215 15.59 -14.58 -5.74
C VAL A 215 14.30 -15.33 -6.01
N ILE A 216 13.43 -14.80 -6.88
CA ILE A 216 12.17 -15.45 -7.27
C ILE A 216 12.46 -16.82 -7.96
N ASP A 217 13.45 -16.86 -8.87
CA ASP A 217 13.89 -18.09 -9.52
C ASP A 217 14.41 -19.12 -8.50
N MET A 218 15.14 -18.67 -7.50
CA MET A 218 15.66 -19.54 -6.42
C MET A 218 14.52 -20.11 -5.60
N ILE A 219 13.52 -19.29 -5.23
CA ILE A 219 12.34 -19.73 -4.48
C ILE A 219 11.59 -20.76 -5.30
N GLU A 220 11.26 -20.47 -6.57
CA GLU A 220 10.51 -21.38 -7.45
C GLU A 220 11.14 -22.77 -7.58
N ARG A 221 12.48 -22.86 -7.54
CA ARG A 221 13.20 -24.15 -7.60
C ARG A 221 13.37 -24.81 -6.25
N GLY A 222 13.29 -24.04 -5.16
CA GLY A 222 13.60 -24.48 -3.81
C GLY A 222 12.40 -24.85 -2.94
N ILE A 223 11.19 -24.41 -3.29
CA ILE A 223 9.95 -24.73 -2.59
C ILE A 223 9.34 -26.04 -3.05
#